data_490e8e95c0cac0ab4aed158b144c97ff
#
_entry.id   490e8e95c0cac0ab4aed158b144c97ff
#
_cell.length_a   1.000
_cell.length_b   1.000
_cell.length_c   1.000
_cell.angle_alpha   90.00
_cell.angle_beta   90.00
_cell.angle_gamma   90.00
#
_symmetry.space_group_name_H-M   'P 1'
#
loop_
_entity.id
_entity.type
_entity.pdbx_description
1 polymer ?
#
loop_
_entity_poly.entity_id
_entity_poly.type
_entity_poly.pdbx_seq_one_letter_code
_entity_poly.pdbx_strand_id
1 'polypeptide(L)'
;MTRNIIIATATAALIGLGALPASANSVWLDQHGYSNQAGGSQSGFNNVIGVLQNGVFNGAISQQNGHGNTAATGQQGYNNYSNTYQQGNYNQGGVGQFGSNHTTILTQDGNGNIAAGVQVGNGCSANIDQAGSGNVAAFVQTCP
;
A
#
# COMPACT_ATOMS: atom_id res chain seq x y z
N MET A 1 -10.35 -46.90 30.29
CA MET A 1 -10.26 -45.42 30.44
C MET A 1 -9.01 -44.79 29.86
N THR A 2 -7.95 -45.50 29.53
CA THR A 2 -6.66 -44.95 29.04
C THR A 2 -6.62 -44.58 27.53
N ARG A 3 -7.50 -45.17 26.70
CA ARG A 3 -7.48 -44.98 25.23
C ARG A 3 -8.03 -43.62 24.78
N ASN A 4 -8.97 -43.07 25.54
CA ASN A 4 -9.58 -41.78 25.21
C ASN A 4 -8.71 -40.57 25.61
N ILE A 5 -7.83 -40.73 26.60
CA ILE A 5 -6.91 -39.67 27.07
C ILE A 5 -5.77 -39.47 26.07
N ILE A 6 -5.31 -40.54 25.41
CA ILE A 6 -4.21 -40.46 24.41
C ILE A 6 -4.67 -39.73 23.14
N ILE A 7 -5.93 -39.94 22.71
CA ILE A 7 -6.49 -39.26 21.54
C ILE A 7 -6.69 -37.76 21.81
N ALA A 8 -7.13 -37.39 23.01
CA ALA A 8 -7.35 -36.00 23.39
C ALA A 8 -6.02 -35.20 23.49
N THR A 9 -4.96 -35.85 24.01
CA THR A 9 -3.63 -35.21 24.10
C THR A 9 -2.95 -35.08 22.73
N ALA A 10 -3.12 -36.03 21.83
CA ALA A 10 -2.58 -35.97 20.47
C ALA A 10 -3.26 -34.84 19.64
N THR A 11 -4.59 -34.67 19.80
CA THR A 11 -5.35 -33.63 19.10
C THR A 11 -4.99 -32.22 19.61
N ALA A 12 -4.78 -32.06 20.91
CA ALA A 12 -4.36 -30.80 21.51
C ALA A 12 -2.91 -30.39 21.09
N ALA A 13 -2.01 -31.36 20.94
CA ALA A 13 -0.64 -31.14 20.51
C ALA A 13 -0.57 -30.74 19.01
N LEU A 14 -1.46 -31.27 18.15
CA LEU A 14 -1.51 -30.86 16.74
C LEU A 14 -2.07 -29.45 16.52
N ILE A 15 -3.01 -29.00 17.36
CA ILE A 15 -3.57 -27.65 17.29
C ILE A 15 -2.54 -26.61 17.76
N GLY A 16 -1.67 -26.95 18.70
CA GLY A 16 -0.62 -26.05 19.20
C GLY A 16 0.55 -25.83 18.24
N LEU A 17 0.78 -26.70 17.26
CA LEU A 17 1.87 -26.60 16.30
C LEU A 17 1.51 -25.81 15.02
N GLY A 18 0.23 -25.46 14.85
CA GLY A 18 -0.25 -24.76 13.66
C GLY A 18 -0.47 -23.25 13.80
N ALA A 19 -0.29 -22.69 14.98
CA ALA A 19 -0.43 -21.26 15.19
C ALA A 19 0.90 -20.55 14.88
N LEU A 20 1.25 -20.44 13.60
CA LEU A 20 2.22 -19.43 13.18
C LEU A 20 1.62 -18.05 13.52
N PRO A 21 2.40 -17.14 14.10
CA PRO A 21 1.91 -15.77 14.33
C PRO A 21 1.40 -15.23 13.00
N ALA A 22 0.11 -14.90 12.97
CA ALA A 22 -0.49 -14.24 11.81
C ALA A 22 0.15 -12.86 11.68
N SER A 23 1.12 -12.72 10.78
CA SER A 23 1.68 -11.43 10.40
C SER A 23 0.64 -10.72 9.55
N ALA A 24 -0.18 -9.89 10.20
CA ALA A 24 -1.28 -9.23 9.54
C ALA A 24 -0.79 -8.10 8.62
N ASN A 25 -1.27 -8.10 7.39
CA ASN A 25 -1.25 -6.92 6.53
C ASN A 25 -2.26 -5.88 7.07
N SER A 26 -1.97 -4.60 6.88
CA SER A 26 -2.81 -3.51 7.34
C SER A 26 -3.26 -2.62 6.19
N VAL A 27 -4.56 -2.33 6.13
CA VAL A 27 -5.13 -1.36 5.18
C VAL A 27 -5.93 -0.33 5.95
N TRP A 28 -5.63 0.94 5.71
CA TRP A 28 -6.38 2.07 6.22
C TRP A 28 -6.86 2.94 5.06
N LEU A 29 -8.17 3.14 4.96
CA LEU A 29 -8.81 3.94 3.93
C LEU A 29 -9.73 4.97 4.59
N ASP A 30 -9.54 6.23 4.24
CA ASP A 30 -10.36 7.35 4.70
C ASP A 30 -10.76 8.22 3.51
N GLN A 31 -12.06 8.36 3.27
CA GLN A 31 -12.61 9.04 2.11
C GLN A 31 -13.66 10.06 2.53
N HIS A 32 -13.42 11.32 2.19
CA HIS A 32 -14.35 12.43 2.40
C HIS A 32 -14.72 13.07 1.07
N GLY A 33 -16.01 13.39 0.89
CA GLY A 33 -16.52 14.03 -0.32
C GLY A 33 -17.38 13.10 -1.17
N TYR A 34 -17.27 13.19 -2.49
CA TYR A 34 -18.19 12.52 -3.41
C TYR A 34 -17.47 11.73 -4.50
N SER A 35 -17.94 10.50 -4.75
CA SER A 35 -17.43 9.61 -5.82
C SER A 35 -15.90 9.35 -5.77
N ASN A 36 -15.31 9.36 -4.59
CA ASN A 36 -13.92 8.92 -4.42
C ASN A 36 -13.84 7.39 -4.47
N GLN A 37 -12.76 6.86 -5.04
CA GLN A 37 -12.52 5.43 -5.18
C GLN A 37 -11.15 5.08 -4.59
N ALA A 38 -11.09 4.13 -3.68
CA ALA A 38 -9.86 3.58 -3.16
C ALA A 38 -9.87 2.06 -3.24
N GLY A 39 -8.75 1.49 -3.65
CA GLY A 39 -8.57 0.05 -3.73
C GLY A 39 -7.18 -0.38 -3.32
N GLY A 40 -7.08 -1.58 -2.75
CA GLY A 40 -5.79 -2.13 -2.36
C GLY A 40 -5.80 -3.65 -2.36
N SER A 41 -4.63 -4.22 -2.66
CA SER A 41 -4.39 -5.67 -2.56
C SER A 41 -3.01 -5.89 -1.95
N GLN A 42 -2.93 -6.79 -0.98
CA GLN A 42 -1.70 -7.13 -0.30
C GLN A 42 -1.52 -8.64 -0.28
N SER A 43 -0.35 -9.10 -0.73
CA SER A 43 0.09 -10.49 -0.66
C SER A 43 1.40 -10.59 0.11
N GLY A 44 1.52 -11.57 0.99
CA GLY A 44 2.64 -11.68 1.93
C GLY A 44 2.28 -11.19 3.33
N PHE A 45 3.22 -10.60 4.06
CA PHE A 45 3.00 -10.24 5.46
C PHE A 45 3.65 -8.91 5.86
N ASN A 46 3.09 -8.26 6.89
CA ASN A 46 3.51 -6.96 7.40
C ASN A 46 3.50 -5.82 6.35
N ASN A 47 2.66 -5.93 5.33
CA ASN A 47 2.48 -4.85 4.37
C ASN A 47 1.44 -3.83 4.90
N VAL A 48 1.63 -2.57 4.57
CA VAL A 48 0.77 -1.47 5.02
C VAL A 48 0.34 -0.62 3.83
N ILE A 49 -0.97 -0.43 3.67
CA ILE A 49 -1.57 0.52 2.73
C ILE A 49 -2.34 1.58 3.52
N GLY A 50 -2.06 2.85 3.24
CA GLY A 50 -2.83 3.99 3.73
C GLY A 50 -3.33 4.86 2.58
N VAL A 51 -4.62 5.17 2.55
CA VAL A 51 -5.20 6.09 1.57
C VAL A 51 -6.08 7.12 2.28
N LEU A 52 -5.83 8.39 2.02
CA LEU A 52 -6.66 9.51 2.42
C LEU A 52 -7.11 10.27 1.17
N GLN A 53 -8.43 10.37 0.96
CA GLN A 53 -9.01 11.14 -0.14
C GLN A 53 -10.01 12.16 0.40
N ASN A 54 -9.83 13.43 0.01
CA ASN A 54 -10.74 14.52 0.33
C ASN A 54 -11.07 15.30 -0.94
N GLY A 55 -12.32 15.27 -1.35
CA GLY A 55 -12.78 15.95 -2.56
C GLY A 55 -13.68 15.11 -3.42
N VAL A 56 -13.56 15.22 -4.73
CA VAL A 56 -14.52 14.64 -5.69
C VAL A 56 -13.79 13.89 -6.81
N PHE A 57 -14.26 12.68 -7.12
CA PHE A 57 -13.75 11.82 -8.19
C PHE A 57 -12.27 11.43 -8.06
N ASN A 58 -11.70 11.41 -6.86
CA ASN A 58 -10.33 10.96 -6.68
C ASN A 58 -10.24 9.43 -6.72
N GLY A 59 -9.19 8.90 -7.35
CA GLY A 59 -8.93 7.46 -7.45
C GLY A 59 -7.55 7.09 -6.90
N ALA A 60 -7.49 6.09 -6.02
CA ALA A 60 -6.24 5.56 -5.50
C ALA A 60 -6.23 4.04 -5.54
N ILE A 61 -5.18 3.46 -6.11
CA ILE A 61 -4.95 2.01 -6.13
C ILE A 61 -3.58 1.72 -5.54
N SER A 62 -3.50 0.75 -4.64
CA SER A 62 -2.22 0.30 -4.08
C SER A 62 -2.14 -1.22 -4.08
N GLN A 63 -1.08 -1.76 -4.64
CA GLN A 63 -0.82 -3.20 -4.69
C GLN A 63 0.55 -3.51 -4.10
N GLN A 64 0.61 -4.45 -3.17
CA GLN A 64 1.85 -4.85 -2.52
C GLN A 64 1.99 -6.38 -2.54
N ASN A 65 3.16 -6.85 -2.96
CA ASN A 65 3.52 -8.26 -2.97
C ASN A 65 4.90 -8.43 -2.32
N GLY A 66 4.95 -9.14 -1.19
CA GLY A 66 6.17 -9.38 -0.45
C GLY A 66 6.04 -9.10 1.03
N HIS A 67 7.08 -8.55 1.64
CA HIS A 67 7.15 -8.40 3.10
C HIS A 67 7.52 -6.97 3.50
N GLY A 68 6.79 -6.41 4.46
CA GLY A 68 7.12 -5.14 5.09
C GLY A 68 7.04 -3.92 4.16
N ASN A 69 6.29 -3.99 3.07
CA ASN A 69 6.11 -2.86 2.16
C ASN A 69 5.12 -1.85 2.74
N THR A 70 5.36 -0.56 2.49
CA THR A 70 4.48 0.53 2.92
C THR A 70 4.11 1.40 1.72
N ALA A 71 2.82 1.59 1.47
CA ALA A 71 2.30 2.51 0.47
C ALA A 71 1.35 3.53 1.13
N ALA A 72 1.55 4.80 0.85
CA ALA A 72 0.69 5.87 1.33
C ALA A 72 0.26 6.80 0.18
N THR A 73 -1.04 7.09 0.08
CA THR A 73 -1.58 8.03 -0.90
C THR A 73 -2.47 9.05 -0.20
N GLY A 74 -2.17 10.33 -0.39
CA GLY A 74 -3.00 11.46 0.02
C GLY A 74 -3.48 12.26 -1.18
N GLN A 75 -4.79 12.42 -1.35
CA GLN A 75 -5.38 13.20 -2.45
C GLN A 75 -6.35 14.23 -1.89
N GLN A 76 -6.17 15.48 -2.29
CA GLN A 76 -7.07 16.57 -1.94
C GLN A 76 -7.44 17.36 -3.20
N GLY A 77 -8.72 17.35 -3.57
CA GLY A 77 -9.21 18.11 -4.71
C GLY A 77 -10.10 17.30 -5.64
N TYR A 78 -9.92 17.48 -6.95
CA TYR A 78 -10.83 16.96 -7.95
C TYR A 78 -10.11 16.08 -8.98
N ASN A 79 -10.64 14.88 -9.24
CA ASN A 79 -10.22 13.98 -10.31
C ASN A 79 -8.71 13.66 -10.31
N ASN A 80 -8.16 13.41 -9.13
CA ASN A 80 -6.77 12.97 -8.99
C ASN A 80 -6.68 11.44 -9.03
N TYR A 81 -5.63 10.92 -9.64
CA TYR A 81 -5.40 9.48 -9.75
C TYR A 81 -3.99 9.10 -9.29
N SER A 82 -3.91 8.09 -8.43
CA SER A 82 -2.65 7.51 -7.97
C SER A 82 -2.70 5.99 -8.08
N ASN A 83 -1.64 5.40 -8.64
CA ASN A 83 -1.45 3.96 -8.66
C ASN A 83 -0.06 3.62 -8.11
N THR A 84 -0.01 2.85 -7.03
CA THR A 84 1.22 2.40 -6.40
C THR A 84 1.33 0.87 -6.49
N TYR A 85 2.42 0.38 -7.03
CA TYR A 85 2.75 -1.04 -7.10
C TYR A 85 4.11 -1.31 -6.45
N GLN A 86 4.16 -2.23 -5.49
CA GLN A 86 5.39 -2.62 -4.80
C GLN A 86 5.53 -4.14 -4.84
N GLN A 87 6.66 -4.60 -5.36
CA GLN A 87 7.06 -6.00 -5.37
C GLN A 87 8.41 -6.17 -4.69
N GLY A 88 8.52 -7.15 -3.78
CA GLY A 88 9.71 -7.39 -2.97
C GLY A 88 9.53 -6.98 -1.52
N ASN A 89 10.60 -6.57 -0.84
CA ASN A 89 10.56 -6.39 0.60
C ASN A 89 11.00 -4.98 1.03
N TYR A 90 10.35 -4.46 2.08
CA TYR A 90 10.70 -3.20 2.73
C TYR A 90 10.71 -1.98 1.81
N ASN A 91 9.92 -2.00 0.73
CA ASN A 91 9.75 -0.83 -0.13
C ASN A 91 8.81 0.18 0.54
N GLN A 92 9.11 1.47 0.36
CA GLN A 92 8.29 2.56 0.89
C GLN A 92 7.90 3.51 -0.23
N GLY A 93 6.60 3.71 -0.43
CA GLY A 93 6.06 4.59 -1.46
C GLY A 93 5.08 5.60 -0.88
N GLY A 94 5.23 6.88 -1.24
CA GLY A 94 4.35 7.95 -0.82
C GLY A 94 3.94 8.86 -1.97
N VAL A 95 2.65 9.14 -2.12
CA VAL A 95 2.11 10.06 -3.15
C VAL A 95 1.19 11.08 -2.49
N GLY A 96 1.44 12.35 -2.73
CA GLY A 96 0.59 13.48 -2.34
C GLY A 96 0.09 14.23 -3.58
N GLN A 97 -1.21 14.44 -3.72
CA GLN A 97 -1.81 15.19 -4.83
C GLN A 97 -2.76 16.26 -4.29
N PHE A 98 -2.48 17.51 -4.61
CA PHE A 98 -3.22 18.69 -4.12
C PHE A 98 -3.66 19.55 -5.30
N GLY A 99 -4.93 19.54 -5.62
CA GLY A 99 -5.48 20.25 -6.77
C GLY A 99 -6.33 19.37 -7.66
N SER A 100 -6.15 19.45 -8.98
CA SER A 100 -7.04 18.77 -9.91
C SER A 100 -6.31 18.03 -11.02
N ASN A 101 -6.91 16.92 -11.48
CA ASN A 101 -6.47 16.19 -12.68
C ASN A 101 -5.01 15.69 -12.60
N HIS A 102 -4.53 15.40 -11.41
CA HIS A 102 -3.18 14.84 -11.24
C HIS A 102 -3.17 13.32 -11.51
N THR A 103 -2.06 12.87 -12.07
CA THR A 103 -1.83 11.41 -12.25
C THR A 103 -0.44 11.06 -11.72
N THR A 104 -0.36 10.06 -10.86
CA THR A 104 0.90 9.47 -10.41
C THR A 104 0.86 7.96 -10.57
N ILE A 105 1.93 7.41 -11.17
CA ILE A 105 2.20 5.98 -11.18
C ILE A 105 3.54 5.77 -10.44
N LEU A 106 3.54 4.90 -9.44
CA LEU A 106 4.71 4.56 -8.67
C LEU A 106 4.90 3.05 -8.68
N THR A 107 6.01 2.60 -9.25
CA THR A 107 6.41 1.19 -9.28
C THR A 107 7.72 1.00 -8.54
N GLN A 108 7.78 0.02 -7.64
CA GLN A 108 9.00 -0.39 -6.95
C GLN A 108 9.15 -1.91 -7.04
N ASP A 109 10.23 -2.36 -7.68
CA ASP A 109 10.57 -3.78 -7.82
C ASP A 109 11.95 -4.04 -7.18
N GLY A 110 11.98 -4.88 -6.18
CA GLY A 110 13.17 -5.20 -5.41
C GLY A 110 13.04 -4.89 -3.92
N ASN A 111 14.13 -4.48 -3.27
CA ASN A 111 14.12 -4.39 -1.81
C ASN A 111 14.62 -3.04 -1.30
N GLY A 112 13.93 -2.52 -0.29
CA GLY A 112 14.37 -1.31 0.42
C GLY A 112 14.35 -0.03 -0.43
N ASN A 113 13.56 0.01 -1.50
CA ASN A 113 13.40 1.21 -2.31
C ASN A 113 12.49 2.23 -1.62
N ILE A 114 12.82 3.50 -1.72
CA ILE A 114 12.06 4.60 -1.14
C ILE A 114 11.68 5.58 -2.25
N ALA A 115 10.39 5.89 -2.38
CA ALA A 115 9.90 6.90 -3.30
C ALA A 115 8.89 7.83 -2.63
N ALA A 116 9.02 9.12 -2.89
CA ALA A 116 8.06 10.12 -2.43
C ALA A 116 7.79 11.16 -3.52
N GLY A 117 6.52 11.45 -3.77
CA GLY A 117 6.12 12.44 -4.77
C GLY A 117 5.00 13.35 -4.29
N VAL A 118 5.10 14.63 -4.62
CA VAL A 118 4.05 15.61 -4.36
C VAL A 118 3.74 16.37 -5.64
N GLN A 119 2.45 16.46 -5.96
CA GLN A 119 1.92 17.25 -7.08
C GLN A 119 0.96 18.33 -6.57
N VAL A 120 1.12 19.53 -7.06
CA VAL A 120 0.31 20.70 -6.67
C VAL A 120 -0.13 21.47 -7.92
N GLY A 121 -1.39 21.89 -7.96
CA GLY A 121 -1.97 22.68 -9.06
C GLY A 121 -2.94 21.88 -9.93
N ASN A 122 -2.72 21.89 -11.24
CA ASN A 122 -3.65 21.22 -12.17
C ASN A 122 -2.91 20.44 -13.26
N GLY A 123 -3.32 19.19 -13.49
CA GLY A 123 -2.86 18.39 -14.62
C GLY A 123 -1.41 17.89 -14.52
N CYS A 124 -0.82 17.79 -13.33
CA CYS A 124 0.50 17.19 -13.19
C CYS A 124 0.45 15.68 -13.49
N SER A 125 1.51 15.19 -14.14
CA SER A 125 1.69 13.76 -14.37
C SER A 125 3.10 13.34 -13.96
N ALA A 126 3.20 12.26 -13.20
CA ALA A 126 4.47 11.67 -12.77
C ALA A 126 4.45 10.15 -12.92
N ASN A 127 5.58 9.62 -13.35
CA ASN A 127 5.85 8.19 -13.35
C ASN A 127 7.20 7.95 -12.65
N ILE A 128 7.17 7.12 -11.62
CA ILE A 128 8.36 6.72 -10.86
C ILE A 128 8.49 5.21 -10.99
N ASP A 129 9.63 4.78 -11.49
CA ASP A 129 9.96 3.37 -11.62
C ASP A 129 11.33 3.12 -10.95
N GLN A 130 11.34 2.27 -9.92
CA GLN A 130 12.54 1.90 -9.21
C GLN A 130 12.70 0.38 -9.26
N ALA A 131 13.76 -0.08 -9.93
CA ALA A 131 14.15 -1.48 -9.98
C ALA A 131 15.48 -1.70 -9.24
N GLY A 132 15.59 -2.80 -8.50
CA GLY A 132 16.76 -3.14 -7.71
C GLY A 132 16.61 -2.84 -6.22
N SER A 133 17.68 -2.48 -5.54
CA SER A 133 17.65 -2.36 -4.09
C SER A 133 18.23 -1.04 -3.60
N GLY A 134 17.57 -0.46 -2.58
CA GLY A 134 18.05 0.73 -1.88
C GLY A 134 17.98 2.02 -2.70
N ASN A 135 17.20 2.06 -3.78
CA ASN A 135 17.01 3.27 -4.56
C ASN A 135 16.16 4.29 -3.80
N VAL A 136 16.51 5.55 -3.91
CA VAL A 136 15.75 6.67 -3.31
C VAL A 136 15.38 7.66 -4.39
N ALA A 137 14.09 7.98 -4.51
CA ALA A 137 13.57 9.00 -5.42
C ALA A 137 12.61 9.94 -4.68
N ALA A 138 12.71 11.22 -4.95
CA ALA A 138 11.75 12.20 -4.46
C ALA A 138 11.54 13.29 -5.50
N PHE A 139 10.28 13.76 -5.62
CA PHE A 139 9.96 14.89 -6.48
C PHE A 139 8.85 15.76 -5.90
N VAL A 140 8.88 17.01 -6.31
CA VAL A 140 7.78 17.96 -6.14
C VAL A 140 7.49 18.56 -7.50
N GLN A 141 6.22 18.51 -7.92
CA GLN A 141 5.75 19.04 -9.19
C GLN A 141 4.70 20.13 -8.93
N THR A 142 4.87 21.30 -9.53
CA THR A 142 3.85 22.35 -9.52
C THR A 142 3.43 22.62 -10.96
N CYS A 143 2.14 22.48 -11.23
CA CYS A 143 1.56 22.66 -12.56
C CYS A 143 0.54 23.80 -12.54
N PRO A 144 0.41 24.56 -13.65
CA PRO A 144 -0.44 25.75 -13.72
C PRO A 144 -1.94 25.45 -13.57
#